data_1a773d8751368a2412ed4707cd17d263
#
_entry.id   1a773d8751368a2412ed4707cd17d263
#
_cell.length_a   1.000
_cell.length_b   1.000
_cell.length_c   1.000
_cell.angle_alpha   90.00
_cell.angle_beta   90.00
_cell.angle_gamma   90.00
#
_symmetry.space_group_name_H-M   'P 1'
#
loop_
_entity.id
_entity.type
_entity.pdbx_description
1 polymer ?
#
loop_
_entity_poly.entity_id
_entity_poly.type
_entity_poly.pdbx_seq_one_letter_code
_entity_poly.pdbx_strand_id
1 'polypeptide(L)'
;MKNFLDTIFFRSNNLNYISQSIRDLTKNTPANKIFKAINSYSSDSEVRFVGGCIRKIINKEIVNDIDMATNLDPQKVCEVLKENKIDYYETGIEHGTITALIEGYKFEITSLREDILTDGRHAKVKFSKNWKEDALRRDFTINSIYADEDGNLFDPFEGKKDLENGFVNFIGDADKRIKEDYLRILRYLRFFAHYSKHPHNPELIRKLKINIGGISKLSKERLLDELKKITHLE
;
A
#
# COMPACT_ATOMS: atom_id res chain seq x y z
N MET A 1 24.55 8.21 25.41
CA MET A 1 24.25 6.82 24.96
C MET A 1 22.82 6.50 25.40
N LYS A 2 21.87 6.37 24.49
CA LYS A 2 20.55 5.82 24.82
C LYS A 2 20.77 4.36 25.22
N ASN A 3 20.29 3.98 26.39
CA ASN A 3 20.46 2.63 26.93
C ASN A 3 19.78 1.63 25.96
N PHE A 4 20.39 0.46 25.76
CA PHE A 4 19.82 -0.63 24.96
C PHE A 4 18.40 -0.99 25.42
N LEU A 5 18.14 -0.92 26.73
CA LEU A 5 16.82 -1.13 27.32
C LEU A 5 15.80 -0.06 26.89
N ASP A 6 16.19 1.22 26.83
CA ASP A 6 15.30 2.30 26.37
C ASP A 6 14.87 2.07 24.90
N THR A 7 15.77 1.52 24.09
CA THR A 7 15.46 1.17 22.69
C THR A 7 14.46 0.01 22.60
N ILE A 8 14.58 -1.00 23.47
CA ILE A 8 13.65 -2.14 23.53
C ILE A 8 12.27 -1.69 24.03
N PHE A 9 12.21 -0.92 25.10
CA PHE A 9 10.94 -0.39 25.64
C PHE A 9 10.25 0.55 24.66
N PHE A 10 10.99 1.42 23.98
CA PHE A 10 10.43 2.29 22.93
C PHE A 10 9.85 1.49 21.77
N ARG A 11 10.55 0.45 21.30
CA ARG A 11 10.05 -0.46 20.25
C ARG A 11 8.81 -1.23 20.68
N SER A 12 8.79 -1.74 21.89
CA SER A 12 7.62 -2.46 22.46
C SER A 12 6.40 -1.55 22.55
N ASN A 13 6.55 -0.33 23.07
CA ASN A 13 5.46 0.64 23.16
C ASN A 13 4.94 1.07 21.79
N ASN A 14 5.82 1.20 20.78
CA ASN A 14 5.42 1.57 19.42
C ASN A 14 4.69 0.43 18.71
N LEU A 15 5.12 -0.83 18.90
CA LEU A 15 4.41 -2.00 18.36
C LEU A 15 3.01 -2.13 18.96
N ASN A 16 2.87 -1.95 20.27
CA ASN A 16 1.57 -1.97 20.93
C ASN A 16 0.65 -0.86 20.41
N TYR A 17 1.18 0.35 20.18
CA TYR A 17 0.43 1.45 19.60
C TYR A 17 -0.08 1.12 18.19
N ILE A 18 0.79 0.61 17.28
CA ILE A 18 0.42 0.29 15.90
C ILE A 18 -0.67 -0.79 15.88
N SER A 19 -0.46 -1.90 16.60
CA SER A 19 -1.44 -2.98 16.66
C SER A 19 -2.77 -2.49 17.27
N GLN A 20 -2.73 -1.65 18.31
CA GLN A 20 -3.94 -1.08 18.89
C GLN A 20 -4.67 -0.15 17.90
N SER A 21 -3.95 0.73 17.19
CA SER A 21 -4.53 1.64 16.21
C SER A 21 -5.18 0.89 15.04
N ILE A 22 -4.61 -0.25 14.62
CA ILE A 22 -5.20 -1.10 13.59
C ILE A 22 -6.48 -1.77 14.10
N ARG A 23 -6.47 -2.33 15.32
CA ARG A 23 -7.68 -2.85 15.96
C ARG A 23 -8.76 -1.79 16.11
N ASP A 24 -8.38 -0.57 16.45
CA ASP A 24 -9.31 0.55 16.57
C ASP A 24 -9.86 0.96 15.21
N LEU A 25 -9.05 0.97 14.15
CA LEU A 25 -9.52 1.17 12.77
C LEU A 25 -10.55 0.09 12.39
N THR A 26 -10.28 -1.18 12.68
CA THR A 26 -11.20 -2.29 12.42
C THR A 26 -12.52 -2.15 13.19
N LYS A 27 -12.47 -1.72 14.46
CA LYS A 27 -13.66 -1.60 15.32
C LYS A 27 -14.49 -0.36 15.06
N ASN A 28 -13.83 0.78 14.76
CA ASN A 28 -14.48 2.08 14.61
C ASN A 28 -14.95 2.35 13.17
N THR A 29 -14.65 1.44 12.24
CA THR A 29 -15.13 1.48 10.85
C THR A 29 -15.83 0.16 10.49
N PRO A 30 -16.64 0.14 9.42
CA PRO A 30 -17.25 -1.11 8.95
C PRO A 30 -16.25 -2.11 8.34
N ALA A 31 -14.93 -1.91 8.44
CA ALA A 31 -13.90 -2.83 7.94
C ALA A 31 -14.07 -4.25 8.49
N ASN A 32 -14.53 -4.38 9.75
CA ASN A 32 -14.82 -5.67 10.39
C ASN A 32 -15.80 -6.52 9.58
N LYS A 33 -16.75 -5.92 8.84
CA LYS A 33 -17.69 -6.65 7.99
C LYS A 33 -16.98 -7.26 6.79
N ILE A 34 -16.01 -6.56 6.21
CA ILE A 34 -15.18 -7.06 5.10
C ILE A 34 -14.28 -8.20 5.58
N PHE A 35 -13.59 -8.01 6.72
CA PHE A 35 -12.77 -9.06 7.32
C PHE A 35 -13.59 -10.33 7.56
N LYS A 36 -14.75 -10.20 8.21
CA LYS A 36 -15.63 -11.33 8.47
C LYS A 36 -16.10 -11.99 7.17
N ALA A 37 -16.54 -11.22 6.18
CA ALA A 37 -17.04 -11.77 4.92
C ALA A 37 -15.96 -12.55 4.18
N ILE A 38 -14.78 -11.96 3.98
CA ILE A 38 -13.70 -12.58 3.20
C ILE A 38 -13.06 -13.75 3.97
N ASN A 39 -12.71 -13.56 5.25
CA ASN A 39 -12.03 -14.59 6.03
C ASN A 39 -12.92 -15.82 6.32
N SER A 40 -14.27 -15.67 6.24
CA SER A 40 -15.21 -16.79 6.41
C SER A 40 -15.52 -17.54 5.12
N TYR A 41 -15.05 -17.07 3.96
CA TYR A 41 -15.37 -17.69 2.66
C TYR A 41 -14.74 -19.09 2.51
N SER A 42 -13.50 -19.26 2.95
CA SER A 42 -12.81 -20.54 3.00
C SER A 42 -11.73 -20.53 4.08
N SER A 43 -11.20 -21.71 4.41
CA SER A 43 -10.09 -21.85 5.39
C SER A 43 -8.83 -21.07 4.99
N ASP A 44 -8.64 -20.80 3.70
CA ASP A 44 -7.44 -20.19 3.14
C ASP A 44 -7.66 -18.73 2.72
N SER A 45 -8.93 -18.26 2.76
CA SER A 45 -9.24 -16.89 2.35
C SER A 45 -8.79 -15.88 3.42
N GLU A 46 -8.15 -14.83 2.97
CA GLU A 46 -7.57 -13.82 3.85
C GLU A 46 -7.66 -12.43 3.21
N VAL A 47 -7.92 -11.43 4.05
CA VAL A 47 -7.84 -10.01 3.70
C VAL A 47 -6.98 -9.27 4.72
N ARG A 48 -6.23 -8.27 4.26
CA ARG A 48 -5.37 -7.42 5.10
C ARG A 48 -5.50 -5.96 4.68
N PHE A 49 -5.38 -5.05 5.62
CA PHE A 49 -5.07 -3.66 5.31
C PHE A 49 -3.71 -3.54 4.63
N VAL A 50 -3.50 -2.55 3.76
CA VAL A 50 -2.24 -2.41 3.05
C VAL A 50 -1.89 -0.96 2.69
N GLY A 51 -0.61 -0.67 2.56
CA GLY A 51 -0.12 0.55 1.91
C GLY A 51 -0.40 1.83 2.67
N GLY A 52 -1.20 2.72 2.08
CA GLY A 52 -1.42 4.07 2.59
C GLY A 52 -1.94 4.14 4.00
N CYS A 53 -2.96 3.36 4.34
CA CYS A 53 -3.57 3.34 5.67
C CYS A 53 -2.57 2.85 6.74
N ILE A 54 -1.80 1.79 6.47
CA ILE A 54 -0.81 1.26 7.43
C ILE A 54 0.35 2.24 7.62
N ARG A 55 0.86 2.83 6.53
CA ARG A 55 1.92 3.84 6.60
C ARG A 55 1.49 5.04 7.45
N LYS A 56 0.26 5.55 7.26
CA LYS A 56 -0.30 6.65 8.05
C LYS A 56 -0.43 6.30 9.53
N ILE A 57 -0.90 5.08 9.86
CA ILE A 57 -0.97 4.62 11.26
C ILE A 57 0.42 4.61 11.91
N ILE A 58 1.43 4.03 11.22
CA ILE A 58 2.80 3.97 11.75
C ILE A 58 3.35 5.37 11.99
N ASN A 59 3.05 6.31 11.09
CA ASN A 59 3.52 7.71 11.18
C ASN A 59 2.58 8.60 12.02
N LYS A 60 1.54 8.04 12.65
CA LYS A 60 0.56 8.74 13.49
C LYS A 60 -0.24 9.83 12.75
N GLU A 61 -0.51 9.61 11.48
CA GLU A 61 -1.33 10.45 10.62
C GLU A 61 -2.79 9.99 10.60
N ILE A 62 -3.68 10.88 10.17
CA ILE A 62 -5.12 10.57 10.00
C ILE A 62 -5.30 9.67 8.78
N VAL A 63 -6.03 8.57 8.96
CA VAL A 63 -6.38 7.64 7.89
C VAL A 63 -7.71 8.07 7.28
N ASN A 64 -7.70 8.46 6.00
CA ASN A 64 -8.90 8.86 5.26
C ASN A 64 -9.31 7.79 4.24
N ASP A 65 -8.33 7.10 3.63
CA ASP A 65 -8.54 6.08 2.62
C ASP A 65 -8.11 4.72 3.16
N ILE A 66 -8.95 3.71 3.00
CA ILE A 66 -8.68 2.37 3.51
C ILE A 66 -8.52 1.41 2.34
N ASP A 67 -7.25 1.06 2.08
CA ASP A 67 -6.86 0.07 1.09
C ASP A 67 -6.72 -1.30 1.74
N MET A 68 -7.28 -2.32 1.10
CA MET A 68 -7.19 -3.70 1.52
C MET A 68 -6.65 -4.58 0.39
N ALA A 69 -5.99 -5.65 0.74
CA ALA A 69 -5.55 -6.67 -0.20
C ALA A 69 -6.10 -8.04 0.21
N THR A 70 -6.43 -8.90 -0.75
CA THR A 70 -6.96 -10.25 -0.49
C THR A 70 -6.37 -11.27 -1.45
N ASN A 71 -6.24 -12.51 -0.99
CA ASN A 71 -5.82 -13.64 -1.80
C ASN A 71 -6.97 -14.29 -2.61
N LEU A 72 -8.18 -13.71 -2.56
CA LEU A 72 -9.27 -14.10 -3.44
C LEU A 72 -9.16 -13.42 -4.80
N ASP A 73 -9.58 -14.12 -5.86
CA ASP A 73 -9.74 -13.54 -7.19
C ASP A 73 -10.87 -12.49 -7.20
N PRO A 74 -10.84 -11.47 -8.08
CA PRO A 74 -11.82 -10.39 -8.06
C PRO A 74 -13.28 -10.87 -8.18
N GLN A 75 -13.54 -11.89 -8.99
CA GLN A 75 -14.88 -12.47 -9.14
C GLN A 75 -15.39 -13.04 -7.83
N LYS A 76 -14.52 -13.75 -7.09
CA LYS A 76 -14.86 -14.28 -5.76
C LYS A 76 -15.07 -13.17 -4.74
N VAL A 77 -14.33 -12.09 -4.82
CA VAL A 77 -14.58 -10.91 -3.97
C VAL A 77 -15.99 -10.37 -4.22
N CYS A 78 -16.40 -10.21 -5.48
CA CYS A 78 -17.76 -9.78 -5.83
C CYS A 78 -18.83 -10.74 -5.28
N GLU A 79 -18.64 -12.05 -5.43
CA GLU A 79 -19.55 -13.09 -4.89
C GLU A 79 -19.69 -12.96 -3.37
N VAL A 80 -18.57 -12.91 -2.65
CA VAL A 80 -18.54 -12.77 -1.18
C VAL A 80 -19.24 -11.49 -0.71
N LEU A 81 -18.96 -10.35 -1.36
CA LEU A 81 -19.60 -9.08 -0.99
C LEU A 81 -21.12 -9.15 -1.21
N LYS A 82 -21.56 -9.71 -2.35
CA LYS A 82 -22.97 -9.89 -2.68
C LYS A 82 -23.70 -10.80 -1.69
N GLU A 83 -23.11 -11.95 -1.33
CA GLU A 83 -23.68 -12.89 -0.36
C GLU A 83 -23.83 -12.26 1.02
N ASN A 84 -22.91 -11.36 1.40
CA ASN A 84 -22.94 -10.64 2.66
C ASN A 84 -23.74 -9.32 2.60
N LYS A 85 -24.44 -9.04 1.49
CA LYS A 85 -25.25 -7.82 1.28
C LYS A 85 -24.44 -6.53 1.43
N ILE A 86 -23.21 -6.54 0.94
CA ILE A 86 -22.31 -5.40 0.90
C ILE A 86 -22.34 -4.82 -0.52
N ASP A 87 -22.69 -3.55 -0.64
CA ASP A 87 -22.69 -2.85 -1.93
C ASP A 87 -21.27 -2.68 -2.44
N TYR A 88 -21.07 -2.84 -3.74
CA TYR A 88 -19.76 -2.69 -4.36
C TYR A 88 -19.83 -2.17 -5.80
N TYR A 89 -18.70 -1.65 -6.27
CA TYR A 89 -18.49 -1.22 -7.64
C TYR A 89 -17.22 -1.90 -8.21
N GLU A 90 -17.31 -2.33 -9.45
CA GLU A 90 -16.21 -2.96 -10.20
C GLU A 90 -15.32 -1.88 -10.84
N THR A 91 -14.76 -1.00 -10.02
CA THR A 91 -14.02 0.19 -10.44
C THR A 91 -12.72 -0.10 -11.20
N GLY A 92 -12.22 -1.32 -11.11
CA GLY A 92 -10.96 -1.74 -11.74
C GLY A 92 -10.78 -3.25 -11.71
N ILE A 93 -11.85 -3.99 -12.02
CA ILE A 93 -11.87 -5.46 -11.94
C ILE A 93 -10.78 -6.12 -12.81
N GLU A 94 -10.48 -5.53 -13.97
CA GLU A 94 -9.39 -5.98 -14.86
C GLU A 94 -8.00 -5.85 -14.21
N HIS A 95 -7.88 -4.95 -13.23
CA HIS A 95 -6.69 -4.75 -12.41
C HIS A 95 -6.83 -5.39 -11.03
N GLY A 96 -7.93 -6.09 -10.77
CA GLY A 96 -8.18 -6.79 -9.53
C GLY A 96 -8.71 -5.94 -8.39
N THR A 97 -9.17 -4.70 -8.65
CA THR A 97 -9.68 -3.80 -7.60
C THR A 97 -11.19 -3.69 -7.62
N ILE A 98 -11.82 -3.92 -6.48
CA ILE A 98 -13.24 -3.77 -6.21
C ILE A 98 -13.40 -2.73 -5.11
N THR A 99 -14.32 -1.79 -5.28
CA THR A 99 -14.64 -0.79 -4.24
C THR A 99 -15.91 -1.22 -3.51
N ALA A 100 -15.79 -1.61 -2.25
CA ALA A 100 -16.92 -1.88 -1.36
C ALA A 100 -17.40 -0.58 -0.71
N LEU A 101 -18.73 -0.43 -0.56
CA LEU A 101 -19.37 0.71 0.08
C LEU A 101 -20.20 0.23 1.27
N ILE A 102 -19.83 0.64 2.49
CA ILE A 102 -20.52 0.26 3.71
C ILE A 102 -20.67 1.49 4.61
N GLU A 103 -21.91 1.85 4.97
CA GLU A 103 -22.18 2.95 5.91
C GLU A 103 -21.48 4.26 5.54
N GLY A 104 -21.37 4.56 4.25
CA GLY A 104 -20.69 5.75 3.75
C GLY A 104 -19.17 5.66 3.63
N TYR A 105 -18.56 4.57 4.12
CA TYR A 105 -17.13 4.30 3.94
C TYR A 105 -16.88 3.60 2.61
N LYS A 106 -15.75 3.95 1.99
CA LYS A 106 -15.22 3.28 0.79
C LYS A 106 -14.01 2.46 1.16
N PHE A 107 -13.99 1.21 0.71
CA PHE A 107 -12.87 0.29 0.89
C PHE A 107 -12.41 -0.20 -0.47
N GLU A 108 -11.17 0.08 -0.83
CA GLU A 108 -10.57 -0.48 -2.04
C GLU A 108 -9.96 -1.85 -1.74
N ILE A 109 -10.60 -2.90 -2.26
CA ILE A 109 -10.16 -4.29 -2.05
C ILE A 109 -9.49 -4.75 -3.33
N THR A 110 -8.17 -4.99 -3.26
CA THR A 110 -7.37 -5.43 -4.40
C THR A 110 -6.93 -6.87 -4.22
N SER A 111 -7.22 -7.72 -5.21
CA SER A 111 -6.72 -9.09 -5.28
C SER A 111 -5.20 -9.11 -5.44
N LEU A 112 -4.52 -9.99 -4.71
CA LEU A 112 -3.07 -10.18 -4.85
C LEU A 112 -2.74 -10.54 -6.30
N ARG A 113 -1.67 -9.96 -6.83
CA ARG A 113 -1.29 -10.14 -8.22
C ARG A 113 0.20 -9.97 -8.49
N GLU A 114 0.64 -10.56 -9.60
CA GLU A 114 1.92 -10.28 -10.25
C GLU A 114 1.67 -9.44 -11.50
N ASP A 115 2.54 -8.47 -11.76
CA ASP A 115 2.52 -7.72 -13.01
C ASP A 115 3.40 -8.47 -14.03
N ILE A 116 2.78 -9.11 -15.08
CA ILE A 116 3.51 -9.92 -16.08
C ILE A 116 4.19 -9.04 -17.13
N LEU A 117 3.51 -8.00 -17.57
CA LEU A 117 3.98 -7.03 -18.58
C LEU A 117 3.47 -5.65 -18.17
N THR A 118 4.36 -4.69 -18.08
CA THR A 118 4.01 -3.30 -17.81
C THR A 118 4.52 -2.41 -18.94
N ASP A 119 3.61 -1.71 -19.61
CA ASP A 119 3.95 -0.64 -20.57
C ASP A 119 3.74 0.76 -19.98
N GLY A 120 3.65 0.85 -18.64
CA GLY A 120 3.40 2.08 -17.89
C GLY A 120 1.91 2.46 -17.80
N ARG A 121 1.04 1.93 -18.65
CA ARG A 121 -0.40 2.23 -18.64
C ARG A 121 -1.27 0.99 -18.41
N HIS A 122 -0.88 -0.14 -18.98
CA HIS A 122 -1.60 -1.40 -18.86
C HIS A 122 -0.64 -2.46 -18.34
N ALA A 123 -0.91 -2.98 -17.17
CA ALA A 123 -0.25 -4.18 -16.67
C ALA A 123 -1.14 -5.38 -17.02
N LYS A 124 -0.57 -6.34 -17.77
CA LYS A 124 -1.19 -7.65 -17.84
C LYS A 124 -0.93 -8.33 -16.51
N VAL A 125 -1.97 -8.48 -15.71
CA VAL A 125 -1.87 -9.00 -14.35
C VAL A 125 -2.20 -10.48 -14.32
N LYS A 126 -1.56 -11.22 -13.42
CA LYS A 126 -1.92 -12.58 -13.03
C LYS A 126 -2.23 -12.56 -11.55
N PHE A 127 -3.43 -12.98 -11.18
CA PHE A 127 -3.79 -13.08 -9.78
C PHE A 127 -2.96 -14.16 -9.09
N SER A 128 -2.54 -13.88 -7.87
CA SER A 128 -1.68 -14.71 -7.04
C SER A 128 -2.28 -14.87 -5.66
N LYS A 129 -1.86 -15.91 -4.93
CA LYS A 129 -2.17 -16.06 -3.51
C LYS A 129 -0.98 -15.70 -2.61
N ASN A 130 0.12 -15.27 -3.22
CA ASN A 130 1.37 -15.03 -2.52
C ASN A 130 1.52 -13.55 -2.15
N TRP A 131 1.44 -13.26 -0.86
CA TRP A 131 1.58 -11.93 -0.29
C TRP A 131 2.93 -11.25 -0.62
N LYS A 132 4.01 -12.04 -0.68
CA LYS A 132 5.34 -11.50 -0.98
C LYS A 132 5.47 -11.10 -2.45
N GLU A 133 4.82 -11.81 -3.36
CA GLU A 133 4.77 -11.47 -4.79
C GLU A 133 3.99 -10.16 -5.01
N ASP A 134 2.84 -9.99 -4.35
CA ASP A 134 2.10 -8.72 -4.40
C ASP A 134 2.92 -7.57 -3.82
N ALA A 135 3.62 -7.80 -2.72
CA ALA A 135 4.51 -6.80 -2.12
C ALA A 135 5.65 -6.42 -3.07
N LEU A 136 6.24 -7.38 -3.80
CA LEU A 136 7.36 -7.16 -4.71
C LEU A 136 7.00 -6.24 -5.89
N ARG A 137 5.75 -6.25 -6.39
CA ARG A 137 5.32 -5.37 -7.48
C ARG A 137 5.10 -3.92 -7.05
N ARG A 138 4.97 -3.64 -5.74
CA ARG A 138 4.76 -2.28 -5.21
C ARG A 138 5.98 -1.41 -5.44
N ASP A 139 5.82 -0.10 -5.32
CA ASP A 139 6.87 0.88 -5.62
C ASP A 139 7.93 0.99 -4.51
N PHE A 140 7.48 1.28 -3.27
CA PHE A 140 8.36 1.57 -2.15
C PHE A 140 8.12 0.63 -0.98
N THR A 141 9.15 0.35 -0.19
CA THR A 141 9.08 -0.49 1.01
C THR A 141 8.00 -0.01 1.97
N ILE A 142 7.88 1.30 2.19
CA ILE A 142 6.87 1.93 3.06
C ILE A 142 5.43 1.76 2.58
N ASN A 143 5.20 1.31 1.35
CA ASN A 143 3.88 1.05 0.75
C ASN A 143 3.57 -0.45 0.65
N SER A 144 4.47 -1.33 1.11
CA SER A 144 4.32 -2.79 1.05
C SER A 144 4.13 -3.43 2.43
N ILE A 145 3.62 -2.65 3.38
CA ILE A 145 3.31 -3.11 4.72
C ILE A 145 1.83 -3.50 4.76
N TYR A 146 1.54 -4.70 5.24
CA TYR A 146 0.20 -5.24 5.40
C TYR A 146 -0.10 -5.47 6.87
N ALA A 147 -1.37 -5.50 7.24
CA ALA A 147 -1.80 -5.85 8.58
C ALA A 147 -3.13 -6.60 8.56
N ASP A 148 -3.26 -7.61 9.40
CA ASP A 148 -4.55 -8.24 9.69
C ASP A 148 -5.41 -7.37 10.63
N GLU A 149 -6.63 -7.85 10.92
CA GLU A 149 -7.57 -7.16 11.80
C GLU A 149 -7.11 -7.05 13.27
N ASP A 150 -6.19 -7.93 13.68
CA ASP A 150 -5.61 -7.95 15.02
C ASP A 150 -4.38 -7.04 15.15
N GLY A 151 -3.92 -6.48 14.03
CA GLY A 151 -2.77 -5.58 13.98
C GLY A 151 -1.43 -6.30 13.91
N ASN A 152 -1.41 -7.58 13.51
CA ASN A 152 -0.18 -8.26 13.17
C ASN A 152 0.31 -7.79 11.81
N LEU A 153 1.57 -7.36 11.74
CA LEU A 153 2.15 -6.84 10.51
C LEU A 153 2.79 -7.98 9.68
N PHE A 154 2.57 -7.91 8.36
CA PHE A 154 3.37 -8.61 7.37
C PHE A 154 4.15 -7.57 6.56
N ASP A 155 5.44 -7.49 6.79
CA ASP A 155 6.35 -6.49 6.23
C ASP A 155 7.59 -7.15 5.62
N PRO A 156 7.47 -7.71 4.40
CA PRO A 156 8.51 -8.53 3.80
C PRO A 156 9.76 -7.75 3.37
N PHE A 157 9.69 -6.41 3.31
CA PHE A 157 10.77 -5.54 2.85
C PHE A 157 11.21 -4.50 3.89
N GLU A 158 10.91 -4.72 5.17
CA GLU A 158 11.28 -3.83 6.29
C GLU A 158 10.80 -2.37 6.11
N GLY A 159 9.65 -2.18 5.45
CA GLY A 159 9.09 -0.85 5.19
C GLY A 159 8.77 -0.06 6.45
N LYS A 160 8.36 -0.75 7.53
CA LYS A 160 8.17 -0.12 8.85
C LYS A 160 9.48 0.47 9.38
N LYS A 161 10.58 -0.25 9.27
CA LYS A 161 11.91 0.20 9.70
C LYS A 161 12.39 1.39 8.85
N ASP A 162 12.18 1.33 7.54
CA ASP A 162 12.48 2.43 6.63
C ASP A 162 11.70 3.69 7.01
N LEU A 163 10.39 3.56 7.24
CA LEU A 163 9.53 4.69 7.63
C LEU A 163 9.95 5.30 8.98
N GLU A 164 10.22 4.50 10.00
CA GLU A 164 10.67 4.96 11.31
C GLU A 164 12.00 5.71 11.24
N ASN A 165 12.91 5.24 10.39
CA ASN A 165 14.20 5.87 10.17
C ASN A 165 14.15 7.04 9.16
N GLY A 166 13.05 7.22 8.44
CA GLY A 166 12.89 8.28 7.44
C GLY A 166 13.58 7.96 6.12
N PHE A 167 13.59 6.70 5.70
CA PHE A 167 14.06 6.28 4.38
C PHE A 167 12.89 6.05 3.44
N VAL A 168 13.07 6.41 2.17
CA VAL A 168 12.14 6.09 1.07
C VAL A 168 12.90 5.26 0.04
N ASN A 169 12.77 3.95 0.14
CA ASN A 169 13.49 2.99 -0.68
C ASN A 169 12.56 2.32 -1.69
N PHE A 170 13.03 2.18 -2.94
CA PHE A 170 12.38 1.32 -3.93
C PHE A 170 12.48 -0.13 -3.52
N ILE A 171 11.46 -0.93 -3.85
CA ILE A 171 11.52 -2.38 -3.74
C ILE A 171 12.26 -2.91 -4.98
N GLY A 172 13.43 -3.50 -4.75
CA GLY A 172 14.31 -4.00 -5.81
C GLY A 172 15.13 -2.90 -6.48
N ASP A 173 15.50 -3.09 -7.76
CA ASP A 173 16.33 -2.14 -8.48
C ASP A 173 15.55 -0.91 -8.93
N ALA A 174 15.93 0.26 -8.44
CA ALA A 174 15.25 1.52 -8.71
C ALA A 174 15.17 1.89 -10.20
N ASP A 175 16.22 1.60 -10.99
CA ASP A 175 16.22 1.92 -12.42
C ASP A 175 15.19 1.08 -13.18
N LYS A 176 15.12 -0.22 -12.88
CA LYS A 176 14.11 -1.12 -13.43
C LYS A 176 12.71 -0.66 -13.05
N ARG A 177 12.50 -0.38 -11.77
CA ARG A 177 11.20 0.05 -11.22
C ARG A 177 10.70 1.35 -11.85
N ILE A 178 11.59 2.32 -12.11
CA ILE A 178 11.27 3.58 -12.78
C ILE A 178 10.90 3.33 -14.25
N LYS A 179 11.61 2.44 -14.94
CA LYS A 179 11.34 2.12 -16.36
C LYS A 179 10.02 1.38 -16.57
N GLU A 180 9.56 0.61 -15.59
CA GLU A 180 8.23 -0.02 -15.61
C GLU A 180 7.11 1.03 -15.53
N ASP A 181 7.29 2.10 -14.73
CA ASP A 181 6.32 3.19 -14.61
C ASP A 181 7.01 4.48 -14.20
N TYR A 182 7.13 5.42 -15.15
CA TYR A 182 7.80 6.71 -14.93
C TYR A 182 7.08 7.61 -13.90
N LEU A 183 5.81 7.34 -13.57
CA LEU A 183 5.12 8.05 -12.49
C LEU A 183 5.81 7.85 -11.14
N ARG A 184 6.54 6.75 -10.97
CA ARG A 184 7.31 6.46 -9.75
C ARG A 184 8.39 7.53 -9.45
N ILE A 185 8.84 8.29 -10.44
CA ILE A 185 9.73 9.44 -10.23
C ILE A 185 9.03 10.50 -9.38
N LEU A 186 7.83 10.90 -9.78
CA LEU A 186 7.03 11.90 -9.05
C LEU A 186 6.59 11.38 -7.70
N ARG A 187 6.17 10.11 -7.64
CA ARG A 187 5.81 9.45 -6.39
C ARG A 187 6.99 9.41 -5.41
N TYR A 188 8.20 9.12 -5.89
CA TYR A 188 9.40 9.18 -5.05
C TYR A 188 9.60 10.58 -4.49
N LEU A 189 9.54 11.62 -5.31
CA LEU A 189 9.69 13.00 -4.85
C LEU A 189 8.65 13.37 -3.79
N ARG A 190 7.38 12.97 -4.00
CA ARG A 190 6.31 13.20 -3.03
C ARG A 190 6.57 12.47 -1.69
N PHE A 191 6.85 11.18 -1.73
CA PHE A 191 7.12 10.43 -0.51
C PHE A 191 8.41 10.89 0.18
N PHE A 192 9.41 11.23 -0.59
CA PHE A 192 10.64 11.80 -0.05
C PHE A 192 10.40 13.11 0.69
N ALA A 193 9.66 14.05 0.08
CA ALA A 193 9.32 15.32 0.73
C ALA A 193 8.54 15.14 2.02
N HIS A 194 7.68 14.10 2.10
CA HIS A 194 6.82 13.89 3.26
C HIS A 194 7.46 13.04 4.37
N TYR A 195 8.24 12.01 4.01
CA TYR A 195 8.71 11.00 4.99
C TYR A 195 10.21 11.01 5.21
N SER A 196 11.01 11.61 4.31
CA SER A 196 12.47 11.52 4.45
C SER A 196 13.02 12.40 5.56
N LYS A 197 13.95 11.84 6.33
CA LYS A 197 14.74 12.54 7.34
C LYS A 197 16.22 12.68 6.93
N HIS A 198 16.54 12.29 5.70
CA HIS A 198 17.90 12.23 5.16
C HIS A 198 18.01 12.96 3.84
N PRO A 199 19.20 13.39 3.43
CA PRO A 199 19.40 13.90 2.07
C PRO A 199 19.18 12.79 1.03
N HIS A 200 18.90 13.17 -0.21
CA HIS A 200 18.78 12.23 -1.31
C HIS A 200 20.05 11.39 -1.49
N ASN A 201 19.86 10.11 -1.75
CA ASN A 201 20.95 9.24 -2.19
C ASN A 201 21.44 9.70 -3.58
N PRO A 202 22.75 10.05 -3.74
CA PRO A 202 23.28 10.58 -5.01
C PRO A 202 23.13 9.61 -6.20
N GLU A 203 23.25 8.29 -5.95
CA GLU A 203 23.07 7.29 -6.99
C GLU A 203 21.63 7.22 -7.46
N LEU A 204 20.68 7.28 -6.52
CA LEU A 204 19.25 7.30 -6.86
C LEU A 204 18.90 8.57 -7.64
N ILE A 205 19.41 9.75 -7.24
CA ILE A 205 19.21 10.99 -8.00
C ILE A 205 19.74 10.87 -9.42
N ARG A 206 20.88 10.22 -9.62
CA ARG A 206 21.41 9.97 -10.97
C ARG A 206 20.45 9.11 -11.79
N LYS A 207 19.90 8.01 -11.21
CA LYS A 207 18.91 7.15 -11.88
C LYS A 207 17.63 7.91 -12.23
N LEU A 208 17.12 8.76 -11.31
CA LEU A 208 15.96 9.62 -11.57
C LEU A 208 16.20 10.58 -12.73
N LYS A 209 17.36 11.28 -12.74
CA LYS A 209 17.72 12.24 -13.80
C LYS A 209 17.83 11.58 -15.18
N ILE A 210 18.43 10.40 -15.27
CA ILE A 210 18.55 9.64 -16.53
C ILE A 210 17.17 9.29 -17.09
N ASN A 211 16.21 8.97 -16.22
CA ASN A 211 14.89 8.49 -16.61
C ASN A 211 13.82 9.60 -16.68
N ILE A 212 14.15 10.87 -16.35
CA ILE A 212 13.17 11.96 -16.22
C ILE A 212 12.41 12.22 -17.52
N GLY A 213 13.05 12.02 -18.68
CA GLY A 213 12.39 12.14 -19.98
C GLY A 213 11.22 11.21 -20.21
N GLY A 214 11.17 10.08 -19.46
CA GLY A 214 10.06 9.15 -19.49
C GLY A 214 8.74 9.71 -18.97
N ILE A 215 8.76 10.79 -18.17
CA ILE A 215 7.57 11.47 -17.66
C ILE A 215 6.68 11.95 -18.82
N SER A 216 7.26 12.33 -19.96
CA SER A 216 6.50 12.75 -21.16
C SER A 216 5.61 11.65 -21.76
N LYS A 217 5.83 10.38 -21.39
CA LYS A 217 5.02 9.24 -21.83
C LYS A 217 3.78 9.02 -20.97
N LEU A 218 3.68 9.69 -19.82
CA LEU A 218 2.54 9.57 -18.91
C LEU A 218 1.31 10.28 -19.49
N SER A 219 0.12 9.73 -19.16
CA SER A 219 -1.12 10.45 -19.47
C SER A 219 -1.23 11.72 -18.62
N LYS A 220 -1.82 12.76 -19.20
CA LYS A 220 -2.04 14.05 -18.53
C LYS A 220 -2.81 13.88 -17.22
N GLU A 221 -3.78 13.00 -17.18
CA GLU A 221 -4.59 12.70 -16.01
C GLU A 221 -3.73 12.19 -14.85
N ARG A 222 -2.95 11.11 -15.07
CA ARG A 222 -2.05 10.54 -14.05
C ARG A 222 -1.03 11.55 -13.54
N LEU A 223 -0.49 12.37 -14.46
CA LEU A 223 0.47 13.41 -14.12
C LEU A 223 -0.16 14.47 -13.22
N LEU A 224 -1.36 14.98 -13.59
CA LEU A 224 -2.05 15.99 -12.82
C LEU A 224 -2.48 15.49 -11.44
N ASP A 225 -2.95 14.24 -11.35
CA ASP A 225 -3.35 13.65 -10.07
C ASP A 225 -2.17 13.50 -9.10
N GLU A 226 -1.00 13.10 -9.60
CA GLU A 226 0.17 12.99 -8.75
C GLU A 226 0.74 14.37 -8.36
N LEU A 227 0.72 15.36 -9.29
CA LEU A 227 1.13 16.73 -9.00
C LEU A 227 0.22 17.40 -7.96
N LYS A 228 -1.11 17.20 -8.04
CA LYS A 228 -2.02 17.68 -7.00
C LYS A 228 -1.66 17.13 -5.62
N LYS A 229 -1.33 15.83 -5.52
CA LYS A 229 -0.89 15.21 -4.26
C LYS A 229 0.43 15.77 -3.75
N ILE A 230 1.31 16.24 -4.63
CA ILE A 230 2.57 16.91 -4.24
C ILE A 230 2.29 18.32 -3.69
N THR A 231 1.38 19.07 -4.30
CA THR A 231 1.07 20.46 -3.91
C THR A 231 0.20 20.57 -2.67
N HIS A 232 -0.44 19.49 -2.23
CA HIS A 232 -1.22 19.43 -0.99
C HIS A 232 -0.47 18.74 0.16
N LEU A 233 0.85 18.69 0.08
CA LEU A 233 1.71 18.29 1.20
C LEU A 233 1.77 19.48 2.19
N GLU A 234 0.82 19.53 3.11
CA GLU A 234 0.87 20.36 4.32
C GLU A 234 1.21 19.51 5.53
#